data_e93addc4251ab7ad46aaa9e71ede0bc5
#
_entry.id   e93addc4251ab7ad46aaa9e71ede0bc5
#
_cell.length_a   1.000
_cell.length_b   1.000
_cell.length_c   1.000
_cell.angle_alpha   90.00
_cell.angle_beta   90.00
_cell.angle_gamma   90.00
#
_symmetry.space_group_name_H-M   'P 1'
#
loop_
_entity.id
_entity.type
_entity.pdbx_description
1 polymer ?
#
loop_
_entity_poly.entity_id
_entity_poly.type
_entity_poly.pdbx_seq_one_letter_code
_entity_poly.pdbx_strand_id
1 'polypeptide(L)'
;MSDIALQDVVAPHGVCFGCGGSNPNGLHIKSFWDEDQIHVVTHHLPEEKYCGWPDLVYGGLIAMLVDCHSNWTAMAYHMRAEQAEGGNPREVNCVTGMLGIKYIKPTPMGVELTLRARVDGPLGRKTRIICELYAGDVLTAIGDSTFVRVDAGKLAEQAHSSER
;
A
#
# COMPACT_ATOMS: atom_id res chain seq x y z
N MET A 1 -10.67 6.38 -12.94
CA MET A 1 -10.17 6.33 -11.54
C MET A 1 -11.33 6.62 -10.60
N SER A 2 -11.44 5.93 -9.47
CA SER A 2 -12.43 6.28 -8.42
C SER A 2 -12.07 7.66 -7.84
N ASP A 3 -13.07 8.50 -7.60
CA ASP A 3 -12.86 9.85 -7.03
C ASP A 3 -12.62 9.83 -5.51
N ILE A 4 -12.81 8.67 -4.86
CA ILE A 4 -12.68 8.53 -3.41
C ILE A 4 -11.55 7.53 -3.11
N ALA A 5 -10.62 7.95 -2.25
CA ALA A 5 -9.51 7.09 -1.83
C ALA A 5 -10.01 5.93 -0.95
N LEU A 6 -9.42 4.76 -1.11
CA LEU A 6 -9.75 3.57 -0.32
C LEU A 6 -9.62 3.84 1.19
N GLN A 7 -8.59 4.56 1.61
CA GLN A 7 -8.32 4.94 3.00
C GLN A 7 -9.47 5.77 3.59
N ASP A 8 -10.04 6.69 2.82
CA ASP A 8 -11.07 7.60 3.31
C ASP A 8 -12.43 6.90 3.48
N VAL A 9 -12.65 5.82 2.72
CA VAL A 9 -13.87 5.00 2.83
C VAL A 9 -13.85 4.13 4.09
N VAL A 10 -12.70 3.52 4.40
CA VAL A 10 -12.61 2.42 5.38
C VAL A 10 -11.92 2.83 6.67
N ALA A 11 -10.87 3.63 6.60
CA ALA A 11 -10.04 4.02 7.73
C ALA A 11 -9.73 5.53 7.75
N PRO A 12 -10.74 6.43 7.76
CA PRO A 12 -10.51 7.88 7.69
C PRO A 12 -9.68 8.42 8.87
N HIS A 13 -9.69 7.70 10.00
CA HIS A 13 -8.94 8.05 11.22
C HIS A 13 -7.71 7.16 11.43
N GLY A 14 -7.19 6.53 10.38
CA GLY A 14 -6.00 5.70 10.45
C GLY A 14 -4.77 6.48 10.93
N VAL A 15 -3.91 5.84 11.73
CA VAL A 15 -2.69 6.43 12.32
C VAL A 15 -1.40 5.92 11.68
N CYS A 16 -1.49 5.09 10.64
CA CYS A 16 -0.33 4.55 9.93
C CYS A 16 0.56 5.69 9.43
N PHE A 17 1.87 5.55 9.59
CA PHE A 17 2.83 6.55 9.12
C PHE A 17 2.79 6.76 7.60
N GLY A 18 2.60 5.69 6.82
CA GLY A 18 2.54 5.79 5.35
C GLY A 18 1.20 6.36 4.84
N CYS A 19 0.07 5.86 5.32
CA CYS A 19 -1.24 6.13 4.70
C CYS A 19 -2.32 6.68 5.65
N GLY A 20 -2.03 6.83 6.95
CA GLY A 20 -3.01 7.24 7.94
C GLY A 20 -3.33 8.73 7.89
N GLY A 21 -4.61 9.06 7.66
CA GLY A 21 -5.08 10.44 7.57
C GLY A 21 -4.98 11.24 8.88
N SER A 22 -4.96 10.55 10.04
CA SER A 22 -4.85 11.18 11.36
C SER A 22 -3.42 11.24 11.92
N ASN A 23 -2.42 10.75 11.19
CA ASN A 23 -1.02 10.88 11.61
C ASN A 23 -0.43 12.22 11.12
N PRO A 24 -0.16 13.20 12.00
CA PRO A 24 0.31 14.52 11.56
C PRO A 24 1.70 14.50 10.90
N ASN A 25 2.47 13.42 11.10
CA ASN A 25 3.81 13.25 10.53
C ASN A 25 3.82 12.22 9.38
N GLY A 26 2.64 11.75 8.95
CA GLY A 26 2.50 10.71 7.94
C GLY A 26 2.70 11.22 6.51
N LEU A 27 2.88 10.29 5.57
CA LEU A 27 2.97 10.59 4.14
C LEU A 27 1.59 10.78 3.50
N HIS A 28 0.52 10.39 4.18
CA HIS A 28 -0.86 10.47 3.73
C HIS A 28 -1.10 9.86 2.33
N ILE A 29 -0.47 8.73 2.05
CA ILE A 29 -0.62 8.02 0.77
C ILE A 29 -2.10 7.67 0.56
N LYS A 30 -2.62 7.96 -0.62
CA LYS A 30 -4.00 7.67 -1.02
C LYS A 30 -4.01 6.73 -2.22
N SER A 31 -4.77 5.66 -2.11
CA SER A 31 -4.87 4.62 -3.15
C SER A 31 -6.27 4.61 -3.76
N PHE A 32 -6.33 4.46 -5.07
CA PHE A 32 -7.56 4.54 -5.85
C PHE A 32 -7.66 3.34 -6.80
N TRP A 33 -8.88 2.86 -7.06
CA TRP A 33 -9.09 1.96 -8.18
C TRP A 33 -8.81 2.68 -9.50
N ASP A 34 -8.02 2.06 -10.37
CA ASP A 34 -7.83 2.53 -11.73
C ASP A 34 -9.10 2.28 -12.58
N GLU A 35 -9.18 2.89 -13.76
CA GLU A 35 -10.30 2.75 -14.70
C GLU A 35 -10.48 1.31 -15.19
N ASP A 36 -9.39 0.55 -15.30
CA ASP A 36 -9.42 -0.86 -15.68
C ASP A 36 -10.05 -1.80 -14.62
N GLN A 37 -10.29 -1.29 -13.41
CA GLN A 37 -10.87 -2.04 -12.28
C GLN A 37 -10.03 -3.28 -11.87
N ILE A 38 -8.80 -3.36 -12.36
CA ILE A 38 -7.82 -4.40 -12.04
C ILE A 38 -6.71 -3.80 -11.17
N HIS A 39 -6.16 -2.66 -11.57
CA HIS A 39 -5.09 -2.02 -10.82
C HIS A 39 -5.63 -1.05 -9.76
N VAL A 40 -4.86 -0.93 -8.71
CA VAL A 40 -4.96 0.16 -7.72
C VAL A 40 -3.77 1.07 -7.94
N VAL A 41 -3.99 2.38 -7.93
CA VAL A 41 -2.98 3.40 -8.29
C VAL A 41 -2.85 4.43 -7.17
N THR A 42 -1.63 4.92 -6.96
CA THR A 42 -1.33 6.07 -6.12
C THR A 42 -0.26 6.94 -6.78
N HIS A 43 -0.30 8.23 -6.46
CA HIS A 43 0.71 9.20 -6.86
C HIS A 43 1.36 9.81 -5.63
N HIS A 44 2.67 10.03 -5.68
CA HIS A 44 3.43 10.62 -4.58
C HIS A 44 4.61 11.43 -5.12
N LEU A 45 4.72 12.69 -4.71
CA LEU A 45 5.91 13.50 -4.97
C LEU A 45 6.76 13.53 -3.70
N PRO A 46 7.95 12.89 -3.69
CA PRO A 46 8.82 12.86 -2.53
C PRO A 46 9.30 14.26 -2.13
N GLU A 47 9.18 14.60 -0.84
CA GLU A 47 9.79 15.80 -0.28
C GLU A 47 11.33 15.66 -0.25
N GLU A 48 12.07 16.77 -0.31
CA GLU A 48 13.55 16.80 -0.33
C GLU A 48 14.20 16.05 0.84
N LYS A 49 13.56 16.02 2.01
CA LYS A 49 14.04 15.27 3.19
C LYS A 49 14.18 13.77 2.97
N TYR A 50 13.54 13.22 1.92
CA TYR A 50 13.62 11.81 1.56
C TYR A 50 14.69 11.51 0.49
N CYS A 51 15.65 12.41 0.32
CA CYS A 51 16.83 12.18 -0.49
C CYS A 51 17.76 11.15 0.21
N GLY A 52 18.13 10.09 -0.49
CA GLY A 52 19.04 9.06 0.03
C GLY A 52 20.48 9.22 -0.50
N TRP A 53 20.61 9.50 -1.75
CA TRP A 53 21.85 9.87 -2.45
C TRP A 53 21.59 11.17 -3.20
N PRO A 54 22.56 12.03 -3.47
CA PRO A 54 22.32 13.26 -4.20
C PRO A 54 21.42 13.03 -5.43
N ASP A 55 20.30 13.76 -5.47
CA ASP A 55 19.27 13.72 -6.52
C ASP A 55 18.50 12.38 -6.66
N LEU A 56 18.65 11.45 -5.71
CA LEU A 56 17.94 10.17 -5.73
C LEU A 56 17.06 9.96 -4.50
N VAL A 57 15.90 9.40 -4.73
CA VAL A 57 14.94 9.03 -3.67
C VAL A 57 15.54 7.94 -2.77
N TYR A 58 15.41 8.10 -1.45
CA TYR A 58 15.80 7.10 -0.46
C TYR A 58 15.07 5.78 -0.69
N GLY A 59 15.84 4.68 -0.78
CA GLY A 59 15.29 3.35 -1.04
C GLY A 59 14.29 2.87 0.02
N GLY A 60 14.45 3.29 1.27
CA GLY A 60 13.50 3.02 2.34
C GLY A 60 12.15 3.71 2.14
N LEU A 61 12.11 4.92 1.55
CA LEU A 61 10.85 5.55 1.17
C LEU A 61 10.14 4.73 0.09
N ILE A 62 10.87 4.29 -0.95
CA ILE A 62 10.34 3.43 -2.01
C ILE A 62 9.69 2.18 -1.40
N ALA A 63 10.39 1.51 -0.48
CA ALA A 63 9.87 0.33 0.19
C ALA A 63 8.59 0.63 0.99
N MET A 64 8.54 1.74 1.71
CA MET A 64 7.37 2.16 2.48
C MET A 64 6.17 2.51 1.57
N LEU A 65 6.40 3.19 0.46
CA LEU A 65 5.35 3.48 -0.52
C LEU A 65 4.77 2.18 -1.09
N VAL A 66 5.64 1.25 -1.48
CA VAL A 66 5.24 -0.07 -2.00
C VAL A 66 4.48 -0.87 -0.95
N ASP A 67 4.96 -0.90 0.30
CA ASP A 67 4.29 -1.63 1.40
C ASP A 67 2.87 -1.12 1.62
N CYS A 68 2.72 0.17 1.91
CA CYS A 68 1.41 0.76 2.18
C CYS A 68 0.45 0.64 1.00
N HIS A 69 0.90 0.95 -0.21
CA HIS A 69 0.06 0.88 -1.40
C HIS A 69 -0.37 -0.54 -1.73
N SER A 70 0.54 -1.51 -1.63
CA SER A 70 0.24 -2.93 -1.88
C SER A 70 -0.67 -3.52 -0.81
N ASN A 71 -0.55 -3.11 0.46
CA ASN A 71 -1.48 -3.50 1.51
C ASN A 71 -2.91 -3.02 1.18
N TRP A 72 -3.07 -1.76 0.79
CA TRP A 72 -4.37 -1.23 0.37
C TRP A 72 -4.90 -1.91 -0.89
N THR A 73 -4.03 -2.32 -1.80
CA THR A 73 -4.43 -3.15 -2.94
C THR A 73 -4.98 -4.50 -2.50
N ALA A 74 -4.30 -5.21 -1.61
CA ALA A 74 -4.79 -6.47 -1.05
C ALA A 74 -6.14 -6.28 -0.35
N MET A 75 -6.26 -5.25 0.50
CA MET A 75 -7.51 -4.91 1.19
C MET A 75 -8.64 -4.59 0.19
N ALA A 76 -8.38 -3.81 -0.84
CA ALA A 76 -9.38 -3.43 -1.84
C ALA A 76 -10.01 -4.63 -2.55
N TYR A 77 -9.19 -5.61 -2.91
CA TYR A 77 -9.67 -6.86 -3.52
C TYR A 77 -10.49 -7.70 -2.54
N HIS A 78 -10.05 -7.83 -1.29
CA HIS A 78 -10.81 -8.53 -0.26
C HIS A 78 -12.12 -7.80 0.08
N MET A 79 -12.12 -6.48 0.15
CA MET A 79 -13.31 -5.67 0.39
C MET A 79 -14.35 -5.85 -0.73
N ARG A 80 -13.88 -5.89 -1.98
CA ARG A 80 -14.74 -6.15 -3.14
C ARG A 80 -15.37 -7.54 -3.07
N ALA A 81 -14.58 -8.56 -2.70
CA ALA A 81 -15.07 -9.93 -2.53
C ALA A 81 -16.07 -10.02 -1.37
N GLU A 82 -15.75 -9.44 -0.22
CA GLU A 82 -16.63 -9.40 0.95
C GLU A 82 -17.98 -8.74 0.64
N GLN A 83 -17.95 -7.62 -0.07
CA GLN A 83 -19.16 -6.92 -0.49
C GLN A 83 -20.01 -7.75 -1.44
N ALA A 84 -19.40 -8.48 -2.37
CA ALA A 84 -20.11 -9.36 -3.30
C ALA A 84 -20.79 -10.54 -2.59
N GLU A 85 -20.26 -10.99 -1.45
CA GLU A 85 -20.80 -12.05 -0.60
C GLU A 85 -21.79 -11.53 0.46
N GLY A 86 -22.04 -10.21 0.50
CA GLY A 86 -22.95 -9.58 1.45
C GLY A 86 -22.37 -9.37 2.85
N GLY A 87 -21.04 -9.50 2.99
CA GLY A 87 -20.30 -9.23 4.22
C GLY A 87 -19.99 -7.73 4.41
N ASN A 88 -19.23 -7.43 5.47
CA ASN A 88 -18.87 -6.05 5.82
C ASN A 88 -17.43 -5.71 5.35
N PRO A 89 -17.25 -4.93 4.28
CA PRO A 89 -15.93 -4.58 3.78
C PRO A 89 -15.07 -3.78 4.78
N ARG A 90 -15.67 -3.15 5.79
CA ARG A 90 -14.92 -2.42 6.84
C ARG A 90 -14.25 -3.33 7.87
N GLU A 91 -14.56 -4.60 7.88
CA GLU A 91 -13.94 -5.61 8.76
C GLU A 91 -12.73 -6.28 8.08
N VAL A 92 -12.44 -5.93 6.82
CA VAL A 92 -11.27 -6.43 6.12
C VAL A 92 -10.01 -5.76 6.64
N ASN A 93 -9.08 -6.57 7.15
CA ASN A 93 -7.77 -6.10 7.59
C ASN A 93 -6.68 -7.03 7.03
N CYS A 94 -5.60 -6.43 6.55
CA CYS A 94 -4.43 -7.15 6.09
C CYS A 94 -3.18 -6.59 6.77
N VAL A 95 -2.21 -7.47 7.02
CA VAL A 95 -0.89 -7.11 7.51
C VAL A 95 0.18 -7.64 6.56
N THR A 96 1.33 -6.97 6.53
CA THR A 96 2.46 -7.36 5.71
C THR A 96 3.05 -8.67 6.23
N GLY A 97 3.03 -9.71 5.42
CA GLY A 97 3.67 -10.99 5.72
C GLY A 97 5.06 -11.12 5.10
N MET A 98 5.24 -10.54 3.91
CA MET A 98 6.53 -10.48 3.22
C MET A 98 6.53 -9.23 2.33
N LEU A 99 7.62 -8.50 2.36
CA LEU A 99 7.88 -7.36 1.50
C LEU A 99 9.17 -7.60 0.71
N GLY A 100 9.06 -7.75 -0.60
CA GLY A 100 10.19 -7.86 -1.51
C GLY A 100 10.24 -6.64 -2.44
N ILE A 101 11.43 -6.01 -2.56
CA ILE A 101 11.62 -4.87 -3.46
C ILE A 101 12.79 -5.17 -4.38
N LYS A 102 12.56 -5.04 -5.68
CA LYS A 102 13.59 -5.05 -6.70
C LYS A 102 13.78 -3.64 -7.26
N TYR A 103 14.90 -3.04 -6.97
CA TYR A 103 15.30 -1.76 -7.55
C TYR A 103 15.86 -2.01 -8.95
N ILE A 104 15.19 -1.44 -9.97
CA ILE A 104 15.49 -1.66 -11.40
C ILE A 104 16.46 -0.58 -11.90
N LYS A 105 16.16 0.68 -11.52
CA LYS A 105 16.91 1.87 -11.89
C LYS A 105 16.93 2.85 -10.71
N PRO A 106 17.91 3.77 -10.65
CA PRO A 106 17.84 4.89 -9.72
C PRO A 106 16.55 5.68 -9.91
N THR A 107 15.88 6.00 -8.80
CA THR A 107 14.64 6.80 -8.80
C THR A 107 15.01 8.26 -8.54
N PRO A 108 14.83 9.19 -9.48
CA PRO A 108 15.22 10.58 -9.31
C PRO A 108 14.31 11.33 -8.34
N MET A 109 14.88 12.30 -7.61
CA MET A 109 14.13 13.30 -6.85
C MET A 109 13.44 14.30 -7.78
N GLY A 110 12.38 14.96 -7.28
CA GLY A 110 11.67 16.03 -8.01
C GLY A 110 10.76 15.51 -9.14
N VAL A 111 10.60 14.21 -9.26
CA VAL A 111 9.68 13.57 -10.21
C VAL A 111 8.55 12.90 -9.44
N GLU A 112 7.32 13.08 -9.88
CA GLU A 112 6.18 12.36 -9.31
C GLU A 112 6.32 10.86 -9.53
N LEU A 113 6.13 10.10 -8.45
CA LEU A 113 6.12 8.65 -8.47
C LEU A 113 4.70 8.15 -8.64
N THR A 114 4.51 7.24 -9.59
CA THR A 114 3.24 6.52 -9.77
C THR A 114 3.46 5.07 -9.37
N LEU A 115 2.66 4.58 -8.42
CA LEU A 115 2.64 3.17 -8.07
C LEU A 115 1.37 2.54 -8.63
N ARG A 116 1.52 1.40 -9.28
CA ARG A 116 0.42 0.65 -9.88
C ARG A 116 0.51 -0.79 -9.41
N ALA A 117 -0.49 -1.24 -8.67
CA ALA A 117 -0.46 -2.53 -8.00
C ALA A 117 -1.70 -3.39 -8.33
N ARG A 118 -1.53 -4.70 -8.34
CA ARG A 118 -2.60 -5.68 -8.56
C ARG A 118 -2.35 -6.96 -7.80
N VAL A 119 -3.40 -7.72 -7.57
CA VAL A 119 -3.28 -9.10 -7.09
C VAL A 119 -2.63 -9.97 -8.17
N ASP A 120 -1.70 -10.83 -7.76
CA ASP A 120 -1.04 -11.82 -8.61
C ASP A 120 -1.30 -13.23 -8.06
N GLY A 121 -2.26 -13.92 -8.66
CA GLY A 121 -2.72 -15.24 -8.24
C GLY A 121 -4.05 -15.23 -7.49
N PRO A 122 -4.35 -16.29 -6.71
CA PRO A 122 -5.63 -16.43 -6.03
C PRO A 122 -5.77 -15.45 -4.85
N LEU A 123 -7.00 -14.93 -4.66
CA LEU A 123 -7.38 -14.18 -3.48
C LEU A 123 -7.66 -15.17 -2.34
N GLY A 124 -6.87 -15.12 -1.28
CA GLY A 124 -7.02 -16.02 -0.12
C GLY A 124 -6.45 -15.40 1.15
N ARG A 125 -6.30 -16.18 2.22
CA ARG A 125 -5.75 -15.68 3.48
C ARG A 125 -4.38 -15.01 3.28
N LYS A 126 -3.55 -15.54 2.37
CA LYS A 126 -2.31 -14.91 1.90
C LYS A 126 -2.54 -14.45 0.48
N THR A 127 -2.35 -13.17 0.22
CA THR A 127 -2.57 -12.55 -1.08
C THR A 127 -1.27 -11.94 -1.57
N ARG A 128 -0.80 -12.38 -2.73
CA ARG A 128 0.38 -11.82 -3.38
C ARG A 128 0.00 -10.59 -4.19
N ILE A 129 0.80 -9.54 -4.06
CA ILE A 129 0.65 -8.29 -4.78
C ILE A 129 1.93 -8.00 -5.56
N ILE A 130 1.77 -7.67 -6.83
CA ILE A 130 2.82 -7.05 -7.63
C ILE A 130 2.52 -5.56 -7.74
N CYS A 131 3.52 -4.75 -7.41
CA CYS A 131 3.45 -3.29 -7.45
C CYS A 131 4.59 -2.75 -8.31
N GLU A 132 4.27 -2.05 -9.37
CA GLU A 132 5.23 -1.35 -10.22
C GLU A 132 5.32 0.11 -9.78
N LEU A 133 6.54 0.62 -9.59
CA LEU A 133 6.82 2.01 -9.24
C LEU A 133 7.53 2.70 -10.40
N TYR A 134 6.92 3.73 -10.89
CA TYR A 134 7.40 4.56 -11.99
C TYR A 134 7.80 5.95 -11.48
N ALA A 135 8.90 6.50 -12.00
CA ALA A 135 9.23 7.93 -11.93
C ALA A 135 8.99 8.54 -13.32
N GLY A 136 7.91 9.33 -13.45
CA GLY A 136 7.35 9.64 -14.76
C GLY A 136 6.99 8.36 -15.52
N ASP A 137 7.52 8.17 -16.73
CA ASP A 137 7.27 6.99 -17.56
C ASP A 137 8.31 5.86 -17.34
N VAL A 138 9.25 6.01 -16.40
CA VAL A 138 10.35 5.06 -16.20
C VAL A 138 10.07 4.14 -15.03
N LEU A 139 9.97 2.83 -15.28
CA LEU A 139 9.91 1.82 -14.23
C LEU A 139 11.23 1.79 -13.45
N THR A 140 11.18 2.14 -12.16
CA THR A 140 12.38 2.23 -11.30
C THR A 140 12.42 1.16 -10.21
N ALA A 141 11.25 0.65 -9.77
CA ALA A 141 11.22 -0.44 -8.80
C ALA A 141 9.99 -1.35 -9.02
N ILE A 142 10.11 -2.60 -8.55
CA ILE A 142 9.01 -3.57 -8.51
C ILE A 142 8.92 -4.13 -7.09
N GLY A 143 7.73 -4.07 -6.50
CA GLY A 143 7.36 -4.77 -5.28
C GLY A 143 6.76 -6.14 -5.60
N ASP A 144 7.21 -7.17 -4.89
CA ASP A 144 6.61 -8.51 -4.85
C ASP A 144 6.37 -8.85 -3.39
N SER A 145 5.14 -8.72 -2.95
CA SER A 145 4.80 -8.71 -1.54
C SER A 145 3.63 -9.65 -1.25
N THR A 146 3.60 -10.19 -0.03
CA THR A 146 2.49 -11.04 0.42
C THR A 146 1.84 -10.41 1.65
N PHE A 147 0.54 -10.21 1.57
CA PHE A 147 -0.27 -9.70 2.67
C PHE A 147 -1.16 -10.80 3.24
N VAL A 148 -1.31 -10.76 4.56
CA VAL A 148 -2.08 -11.79 5.29
C VAL A 148 -3.35 -11.16 5.83
N ARG A 149 -4.51 -11.70 5.44
CA ARG A 149 -5.80 -11.32 6.02
C ARG A 149 -5.85 -11.73 7.48
N VAL A 150 -6.18 -10.81 8.36
CA VAL A 150 -6.20 -10.99 9.82
C VAL A 150 -7.51 -10.51 10.42
N ASP A 151 -7.82 -11.05 11.59
CA ASP A 151 -8.83 -10.51 12.50
C ASP A 151 -8.14 -9.46 13.39
N ALA A 152 -8.60 -8.21 13.34
CA ALA A 152 -7.99 -7.10 14.05
C ALA A 152 -8.04 -7.28 15.58
N GLY A 153 -9.10 -7.90 16.12
CA GLY A 153 -9.23 -8.20 17.55
C GLY A 153 -8.16 -9.18 18.02
N LYS A 154 -8.00 -10.28 17.29
CA LYS A 154 -6.96 -11.27 17.60
C LYS A 154 -5.54 -10.73 17.48
N LEU A 155 -5.30 -9.85 16.49
CA LEU A 155 -3.99 -9.22 16.33
C LEU A 155 -3.64 -8.34 17.52
N ALA A 156 -4.59 -7.54 18.01
CA ALA A 156 -4.41 -6.70 19.19
C ALA A 156 -4.13 -7.52 20.46
N GLU A 157 -4.84 -8.63 20.67
CA GLU A 157 -4.61 -9.55 21.79
C GLU A 157 -3.19 -10.15 21.75
N GLN A 158 -2.71 -10.57 20.57
CA GLN A 158 -1.36 -11.11 20.40
C GLN A 158 -0.27 -10.07 20.70
N ALA A 159 -0.44 -8.82 20.28
CA ALA A 159 0.51 -7.74 20.55
C ALA A 159 0.67 -7.51 22.07
N HIS A 160 -0.44 -7.54 22.84
CA HIS A 160 -0.41 -7.34 24.30
C HIS A 160 0.04 -8.59 25.08
N SER A 161 -0.09 -9.80 24.52
CA SER A 161 0.36 -11.03 25.20
C SER A 161 1.87 -11.24 25.15
N SER A 162 2.58 -10.54 24.26
CA SER A 162 4.05 -10.62 24.11
C SER A 162 4.81 -9.78 25.17
N GLU A 163 4.11 -9.04 26.02
CA GLU A 163 4.69 -8.21 27.09
C GLU A 163 4.77 -8.92 28.47
N ARG A 164 4.54 -10.25 28.51
CA ARG A 164 4.65 -11.05 29.76
C ARG A 164 5.72 -12.10 29.70
#